data_e2c6f93e6ab04738efec205c95a0e7ee
#
_entry.id   e2c6f93e6ab04738efec205c95a0e7ee
#
_cell.length_a   1.000
_cell.length_b   1.000
_cell.length_c   1.000
_cell.angle_alpha   90.00
_cell.angle_beta   90.00
_cell.angle_gamma   90.00
#
_symmetry.space_group_name_H-M   'P 1'
#
loop_
_entity.id
_entity.type
_entity.pdbx_description
1 polymer ?
#
loop_
_entity_poly.entity_id
_entity_poly.type
_entity_poly.pdbx_seq_one_letter_code
_entity_poly.pdbx_strand_id
1 'polypeptide(L)'
;DPAFSPLLAQHGHSQVVAQLRQMLDEAREQISQRQTLPDWSHDWQHACEQRLTAGQRSALRPVFNLTGTVLHTNLGRAIQAESAVEAVASAMRAPVTLEYDLDDAGRGHRDRAIADLLCQITGAEDACIVNNNAAAVLLMLAATASGREVVVSRGELVEIGGAFRIPDVMRQAGCQLHEVGTTNRTHAKDYRQAVNDNTALLMKVHTSNYSIEGFTKAV
;
A
#
# COMPACT_ATOMS: atom_id res chain seq x y z
N ASP A 1 -13.45 -33.03 27.31
CA ASP A 1 -14.85 -32.84 27.64
C ASP A 1 -15.69 -32.82 26.38
N PRO A 2 -16.76 -33.65 26.24
CA PRO A 2 -17.62 -33.69 25.07
C PRO A 2 -18.24 -32.34 24.72
N ALA A 3 -18.43 -31.45 25.68
CA ALA A 3 -18.98 -30.10 25.47
C ALA A 3 -18.15 -29.27 24.49
N PHE A 4 -16.85 -29.49 24.40
CA PHE A 4 -15.96 -28.76 23.49
C PHE A 4 -15.82 -29.39 22.09
N SER A 5 -16.44 -30.57 21.85
CA SER A 5 -16.35 -31.26 20.55
C SER A 5 -16.77 -30.39 19.35
N PRO A 6 -17.85 -29.59 19.41
CA PRO A 6 -18.21 -28.70 18.31
C PRO A 6 -17.15 -27.64 18.05
N LEU A 7 -16.58 -27.04 19.09
CA LEU A 7 -15.52 -26.03 18.96
C LEU A 7 -14.24 -26.63 18.38
N LEU A 8 -13.90 -27.86 18.78
CA LEU A 8 -12.73 -28.57 18.25
C LEU A 8 -12.92 -28.88 16.75
N ALA A 9 -14.13 -29.25 16.32
CA ALA A 9 -14.44 -29.50 14.93
C ALA A 9 -14.38 -28.22 14.07
N GLN A 10 -14.85 -27.10 14.61
CA GLN A 10 -14.94 -25.84 13.89
C GLN A 10 -13.61 -25.08 13.86
N HIS A 11 -12.90 -25.02 14.96
CA HIS A 11 -11.71 -24.16 15.13
C HIS A 11 -10.38 -24.93 15.19
N GLY A 12 -10.43 -26.26 15.30
CA GLY A 12 -9.27 -27.11 15.45
C GLY A 12 -8.72 -27.15 16.89
N HIS A 13 -8.05 -28.25 17.23
CA HIS A 13 -7.56 -28.53 18.58
C HIS A 13 -6.60 -27.44 19.11
N SER A 14 -5.66 -27.00 18.29
CA SER A 14 -4.62 -26.05 18.71
C SER A 14 -5.19 -24.70 19.14
N GLN A 15 -6.16 -24.15 18.38
CA GLN A 15 -6.76 -22.86 18.69
C GLN A 15 -7.63 -22.92 19.95
N VAL A 16 -8.45 -23.98 20.10
CA VAL A 16 -9.30 -24.17 21.29
C VAL A 16 -8.45 -24.31 22.54
N VAL A 17 -7.38 -25.12 22.50
CA VAL A 17 -6.48 -25.31 23.64
C VAL A 17 -5.74 -24.03 23.99
N ALA A 18 -5.25 -23.28 23.00
CA ALA A 18 -4.59 -21.99 23.23
C ALA A 18 -5.54 -20.99 23.91
N GLN A 19 -6.78 -20.89 23.43
CA GLN A 19 -7.79 -20.01 24.01
C GLN A 19 -8.15 -20.39 25.44
N LEU A 20 -8.33 -21.69 25.69
CA LEU A 20 -8.62 -22.17 27.05
C LEU A 20 -7.46 -21.94 28.03
N ARG A 21 -6.20 -22.08 27.59
CA ARG A 21 -5.02 -21.73 28.41
C ARG A 21 -5.00 -20.26 28.77
N GLN A 22 -5.24 -19.37 27.79
CA GLN A 22 -5.35 -17.94 28.08
C GLN A 22 -6.45 -17.64 29.08
N MET A 23 -7.63 -18.22 28.92
CA MET A 23 -8.76 -18.05 29.86
C MET A 23 -8.41 -18.57 31.27
N LEU A 24 -7.70 -19.69 31.39
CA LEU A 24 -7.22 -20.22 32.67
C LEU A 24 -6.24 -19.26 33.36
N ASP A 25 -5.32 -18.66 32.58
CA ASP A 25 -4.34 -17.73 33.15
C ASP A 25 -5.01 -16.42 33.58
N GLU A 26 -5.97 -15.90 32.83
CA GLU A 26 -6.80 -14.75 33.21
C GLU A 26 -7.61 -15.05 34.49
N ALA A 27 -8.20 -16.24 34.59
CA ALA A 27 -8.95 -16.62 35.79
C ALA A 27 -8.03 -16.72 37.04
N ARG A 28 -6.83 -17.29 36.90
CA ARG A 28 -5.83 -17.36 37.96
C ARG A 28 -5.39 -15.99 38.43
N GLU A 29 -5.14 -15.10 37.49
CA GLU A 29 -4.73 -13.72 37.77
C GLU A 29 -5.85 -12.97 38.53
N GLN A 30 -7.09 -13.07 38.06
CA GLN A 30 -8.23 -12.43 38.71
C GLN A 30 -8.47 -12.97 40.12
N ILE A 31 -8.37 -14.28 40.35
CA ILE A 31 -8.48 -14.88 41.66
C ILE A 31 -7.37 -14.36 42.60
N SER A 32 -6.12 -14.27 42.08
CA SER A 32 -4.99 -13.78 42.88
C SER A 32 -5.14 -12.31 43.28
N GLN A 33 -5.66 -11.46 42.38
CA GLN A 33 -5.79 -10.03 42.61
C GLN A 33 -7.06 -9.62 43.35
N ARG A 34 -8.20 -10.26 43.03
CA ARG A 34 -9.54 -9.84 43.47
C ARG A 34 -10.26 -10.88 44.34
N GLN A 35 -9.70 -12.07 44.48
CA GLN A 35 -10.31 -13.21 45.16
C GLN A 35 -11.69 -13.61 44.64
N THR A 36 -11.98 -13.28 43.37
CA THR A 36 -13.23 -13.60 42.68
C THR A 36 -12.95 -14.31 41.37
N LEU A 37 -13.85 -15.19 40.97
CA LEU A 37 -13.84 -15.76 39.60
C LEU A 37 -14.33 -14.75 38.59
N PRO A 38 -13.85 -14.81 37.34
CA PRO A 38 -14.42 -14.02 36.26
C PRO A 38 -15.90 -14.34 36.02
N ASP A 39 -16.69 -13.34 35.58
CA ASP A 39 -18.13 -13.52 35.32
C ASP A 39 -18.44 -14.61 34.29
N TRP A 40 -17.54 -14.81 33.33
CA TRP A 40 -17.65 -15.82 32.28
C TRP A 40 -17.32 -17.25 32.76
N SER A 41 -16.81 -17.43 33.95
CA SER A 41 -16.33 -18.73 34.48
C SER A 41 -17.43 -19.75 34.77
N HIS A 42 -18.68 -19.34 34.77
CA HIS A 42 -19.82 -20.25 34.93
C HIS A 42 -20.16 -20.99 33.61
N ASP A 43 -19.70 -20.50 32.45
CA ASP A 43 -19.86 -21.15 31.13
C ASP A 43 -18.60 -20.98 30.27
N TRP A 44 -17.62 -21.87 30.51
CA TRP A 44 -16.34 -21.89 29.78
C TRP A 44 -16.49 -22.15 28.31
N GLN A 45 -17.45 -22.97 27.92
CA GLN A 45 -17.69 -23.31 26.51
C GLN A 45 -18.14 -22.08 25.77
N HIS A 46 -19.18 -21.43 26.23
CA HIS A 46 -19.73 -20.23 25.59
C HIS A 46 -18.70 -19.07 25.55
N ALA A 47 -17.99 -18.85 26.64
CA ALA A 47 -16.94 -17.83 26.69
C ALA A 47 -15.79 -18.12 25.70
N CYS A 48 -15.39 -19.39 25.58
CA CYS A 48 -14.38 -19.82 24.62
C CYS A 48 -14.86 -19.62 23.18
N GLU A 49 -16.09 -20.02 22.87
CA GLU A 49 -16.73 -19.82 21.56
C GLU A 49 -16.79 -18.36 21.15
N GLN A 50 -17.24 -17.49 22.05
CA GLN A 50 -17.30 -16.05 21.81
C GLN A 50 -15.92 -15.47 21.46
N ARG A 51 -14.87 -15.87 22.19
CA ARG A 51 -13.50 -15.38 21.98
C ARG A 51 -12.91 -15.90 20.67
N LEU A 52 -13.09 -17.18 20.35
CA LEU A 52 -12.66 -17.77 19.09
C LEU A 52 -13.36 -17.11 17.91
N THR A 53 -14.67 -16.89 18.00
CA THR A 53 -15.46 -16.21 16.97
C THR A 53 -15.03 -14.74 16.82
N ALA A 54 -14.77 -14.04 17.92
CA ALA A 54 -14.27 -12.67 17.89
C ALA A 54 -12.88 -12.58 17.25
N GLY A 55 -12.00 -13.53 17.56
CA GLY A 55 -10.67 -13.62 16.96
C GLY A 55 -10.65 -13.95 15.47
N GLN A 56 -11.68 -14.61 14.96
CA GLN A 56 -11.84 -14.92 13.52
C GLN A 56 -12.48 -13.79 12.70
N ARG A 57 -13.01 -12.76 13.35
CA ARG A 57 -13.58 -11.62 12.62
C ARG A 57 -12.50 -10.94 11.81
N SER A 58 -12.74 -10.79 10.53
CA SER A 58 -11.84 -10.04 9.65
C SER A 58 -11.60 -8.63 10.23
N ALA A 59 -10.34 -8.21 10.27
CA ALA A 59 -9.99 -6.84 10.59
C ALA A 59 -10.54 -5.86 9.54
N LEU A 60 -10.72 -6.34 8.30
CA LEU A 60 -11.32 -5.58 7.22
C LEU A 60 -12.84 -5.76 7.27
N ARG A 61 -13.54 -4.70 7.65
CA ARG A 61 -15.00 -4.67 7.71
C ARG A 61 -15.55 -3.60 6.79
N PRO A 62 -16.66 -3.86 6.08
CA PRO A 62 -17.35 -2.82 5.32
C PRO A 62 -17.76 -1.66 6.22
N VAL A 63 -17.53 -0.44 5.74
CA VAL A 63 -17.91 0.80 6.42
C VAL A 63 -18.53 1.77 5.42
N PHE A 64 -19.34 2.70 5.92
CA PHE A 64 -19.82 3.81 5.10
C PHE A 64 -18.79 4.95 5.14
N ASN A 65 -18.33 5.38 3.96
CA ASN A 65 -17.45 6.54 3.86
C ASN A 65 -18.29 7.84 3.90
N LEU A 66 -18.34 8.48 5.06
CA LEU A 66 -19.04 9.76 5.28
C LEU A 66 -18.06 10.92 5.44
N THR A 67 -16.80 10.75 5.02
CA THR A 67 -15.74 11.78 5.23
C THR A 67 -15.77 12.92 4.23
N GLY A 68 -16.54 12.81 3.14
CA GLY A 68 -16.52 13.76 2.01
C GLY A 68 -15.34 13.54 1.04
N THR A 69 -14.43 12.61 1.32
CA THR A 69 -13.27 12.29 0.47
C THR A 69 -13.46 10.92 -0.17
N VAL A 70 -13.72 10.87 -1.47
CA VAL A 70 -13.98 9.60 -2.21
C VAL A 70 -12.79 8.65 -2.10
N LEU A 71 -11.57 9.14 -2.31
CA LEU A 71 -10.33 8.35 -2.28
C LEU A 71 -9.66 8.40 -0.89
N HIS A 72 -10.44 8.17 0.16
CA HIS A 72 -9.90 8.24 1.52
C HIS A 72 -8.85 7.14 1.76
N THR A 73 -7.63 7.54 2.09
CA THR A 73 -6.46 6.63 2.19
C THR A 73 -6.63 5.52 3.22
N ASN A 74 -7.28 5.82 4.36
CA ASN A 74 -7.49 4.86 5.44
C ASN A 74 -8.71 3.94 5.21
N LEU A 75 -9.51 4.19 4.17
CA LEU A 75 -10.72 3.44 3.83
C LEU A 75 -10.56 2.63 2.53
N GLY A 76 -9.32 2.30 2.15
CA GLY A 76 -9.05 1.44 0.98
C GLY A 76 -8.95 2.18 -0.35
N ARG A 77 -9.12 3.52 -0.36
CA ARG A 77 -9.08 4.37 -1.58
C ARG A 77 -10.23 4.09 -2.54
N ALA A 78 -9.94 3.87 -3.84
CA ALA A 78 -10.96 3.60 -4.85
C ALA A 78 -11.52 2.18 -4.75
N ILE A 79 -12.84 2.07 -4.87
CA ILE A 79 -13.50 0.77 -5.07
C ILE A 79 -13.28 0.36 -6.52
N GLN A 80 -12.97 -0.92 -6.75
CA GLN A 80 -12.80 -1.47 -8.09
C GLN A 80 -14.16 -1.69 -8.76
N ALA A 81 -14.17 -1.63 -10.10
CA ALA A 81 -15.35 -2.03 -10.86
C ALA A 81 -15.64 -3.53 -10.66
N GLU A 82 -16.92 -3.92 -10.63
CA GLU A 82 -17.32 -5.32 -10.39
C GLU A 82 -16.68 -6.27 -11.41
N SER A 83 -16.61 -5.89 -12.68
CA SER A 83 -15.93 -6.67 -13.73
C SER A 83 -14.45 -6.93 -13.41
N ALA A 84 -13.75 -5.97 -12.78
CA ALA A 84 -12.36 -6.15 -12.35
C ALA A 84 -12.27 -7.11 -11.15
N VAL A 85 -13.20 -7.01 -10.20
CA VAL A 85 -13.29 -7.93 -9.05
C VAL A 85 -13.53 -9.36 -9.52
N GLU A 86 -14.47 -9.58 -10.44
CA GLU A 86 -14.76 -10.87 -11.02
C GLU A 86 -13.57 -11.46 -11.79
N ALA A 87 -12.88 -10.64 -12.60
CA ALA A 87 -11.69 -11.05 -13.33
C ALA A 87 -10.56 -11.49 -12.40
N VAL A 88 -10.29 -10.73 -11.33
CA VAL A 88 -9.28 -11.08 -10.31
C VAL A 88 -9.68 -12.37 -9.59
N ALA A 89 -10.94 -12.50 -9.16
CA ALA A 89 -11.43 -13.69 -8.49
C ALA A 89 -11.33 -14.93 -9.39
N SER A 90 -11.62 -14.80 -10.68
CA SER A 90 -11.46 -15.86 -11.67
C SER A 90 -10.00 -16.30 -11.81
N ALA A 91 -9.09 -15.33 -11.95
CA ALA A 91 -7.65 -15.61 -12.06
C ALA A 91 -7.06 -16.27 -10.81
N MET A 92 -7.62 -16.01 -9.62
CA MET A 92 -7.17 -16.61 -8.36
C MET A 92 -7.68 -18.04 -8.14
N ARG A 93 -8.69 -18.50 -8.89
CA ARG A 93 -9.32 -19.82 -8.72
C ARG A 93 -8.63 -20.94 -9.50
N ALA A 94 -7.77 -20.61 -10.45
CA ALA A 94 -7.10 -21.58 -11.31
C ALA A 94 -5.69 -21.10 -11.67
N PRO A 95 -4.78 -22.02 -12.09
CA PRO A 95 -3.53 -21.61 -12.73
C PRO A 95 -3.81 -20.77 -13.98
N VAL A 96 -3.06 -19.69 -14.15
CA VAL A 96 -3.18 -18.77 -15.30
C VAL A 96 -1.82 -18.55 -15.96
N THR A 97 -1.84 -18.12 -17.22
CA THR A 97 -0.65 -17.87 -18.05
C THR A 97 0.07 -16.56 -17.68
N LEU A 98 0.39 -16.37 -16.40
CA LEU A 98 0.98 -15.12 -15.91
C LEU A 98 2.38 -14.84 -16.50
N GLU A 99 3.21 -15.89 -16.61
CA GLU A 99 4.56 -15.83 -17.17
C GLU A 99 4.78 -16.95 -18.21
N TYR A 100 3.72 -17.41 -18.84
CA TYR A 100 3.78 -18.48 -19.84
C TYR A 100 3.13 -18.01 -21.15
N ASP A 101 3.86 -18.12 -22.24
CA ASP A 101 3.39 -17.86 -23.59
C ASP A 101 2.83 -19.14 -24.19
N LEU A 102 1.55 -19.12 -24.58
CA LEU A 102 0.88 -20.29 -25.14
C LEU A 102 1.30 -20.56 -26.61
N ASP A 103 1.68 -19.53 -27.36
CA ASP A 103 2.03 -19.66 -28.77
C ASP A 103 3.43 -20.25 -28.94
N ASP A 104 4.37 -19.77 -28.13
CA ASP A 104 5.76 -20.25 -28.14
C ASP A 104 6.03 -21.40 -27.18
N ALA A 105 5.05 -21.80 -26.37
CA ALA A 105 5.17 -22.81 -25.30
C ALA A 105 6.35 -22.56 -24.37
N GLY A 106 6.64 -21.29 -24.08
CA GLY A 106 7.81 -20.84 -23.35
C GLY A 106 7.50 -19.84 -22.25
N ARG A 107 8.57 -19.27 -21.68
CA ARG A 107 8.44 -18.22 -20.66
C ARG A 107 8.06 -16.88 -21.29
N GLY A 108 6.90 -16.37 -20.91
CA GLY A 108 6.42 -15.04 -21.26
C GLY A 108 6.80 -13.96 -20.24
N HIS A 109 6.57 -12.69 -20.58
CA HIS A 109 6.71 -11.55 -19.69
C HIS A 109 5.33 -11.18 -19.09
N ARG A 110 5.26 -11.07 -17.76
CA ARG A 110 3.97 -10.77 -17.07
C ARG A 110 3.38 -9.41 -17.43
N ASP A 111 4.20 -8.44 -17.83
CA ASP A 111 3.72 -7.10 -18.17
C ASP A 111 3.10 -7.02 -19.58
N ARG A 112 3.46 -7.95 -20.47
CA ARG A 112 3.00 -7.94 -21.87
C ARG A 112 1.47 -7.96 -22.00
N ALA A 113 0.78 -8.67 -21.10
CA ALA A 113 -0.68 -8.76 -21.11
C ALA A 113 -1.40 -7.40 -20.94
N ILE A 114 -0.72 -6.41 -20.38
CA ILE A 114 -1.27 -5.09 -20.06
C ILE A 114 -0.49 -3.93 -20.66
N ALA A 115 0.76 -4.14 -21.10
CA ALA A 115 1.60 -3.10 -21.70
C ALA A 115 0.91 -2.47 -22.93
N ASP A 116 0.39 -3.28 -23.84
CA ASP A 116 -0.31 -2.81 -25.04
C ASP A 116 -1.53 -1.93 -24.72
N LEU A 117 -2.31 -2.33 -23.70
CA LEU A 117 -3.47 -1.55 -23.26
C LEU A 117 -3.04 -0.21 -22.64
N LEU A 118 -1.99 -0.22 -21.83
CA LEU A 118 -1.44 1.01 -21.26
C LEU A 118 -0.88 1.94 -22.35
N CYS A 119 -0.18 1.40 -23.33
CA CYS A 119 0.32 2.18 -24.49
C CYS A 119 -0.83 2.82 -25.28
N GLN A 120 -1.93 2.09 -25.50
CA GLN A 120 -3.14 2.62 -26.16
C GLN A 120 -3.78 3.77 -25.37
N ILE A 121 -3.84 3.66 -24.03
CA ILE A 121 -4.48 4.66 -23.18
C ILE A 121 -3.60 5.90 -23.01
N THR A 122 -2.28 5.73 -22.91
CA THR A 122 -1.34 6.80 -22.58
C THR A 122 -0.64 7.42 -23.77
N GLY A 123 -0.56 6.70 -24.90
CA GLY A 123 0.25 7.06 -26.06
C GLY A 123 1.75 6.78 -25.87
N ALA A 124 2.15 6.05 -24.83
CA ALA A 124 3.53 5.65 -24.59
C ALA A 124 3.98 4.56 -25.56
N GLU A 125 5.29 4.45 -25.79
CA GLU A 125 5.89 3.42 -26.67
C GLU A 125 5.96 2.07 -25.99
N ASP A 126 6.11 2.06 -24.62
CA ASP A 126 6.12 0.85 -23.80
C ASP A 126 5.65 1.18 -22.38
N ALA A 127 5.30 0.16 -21.60
CA ALA A 127 4.82 0.31 -20.23
C ALA A 127 5.20 -0.90 -19.35
N CYS A 128 5.48 -0.63 -18.09
CA CYS A 128 5.61 -1.65 -17.07
C CYS A 128 4.81 -1.29 -15.82
N ILE A 129 4.42 -2.29 -15.05
CA ILE A 129 3.71 -2.10 -13.79
C ILE A 129 4.59 -2.48 -12.62
N VAL A 130 4.58 -1.63 -11.61
CA VAL A 130 5.21 -1.86 -10.31
C VAL A 130 4.17 -1.79 -9.20
N ASN A 131 4.51 -2.26 -8.02
CA ASN A 131 3.58 -2.43 -6.90
C ASN A 131 3.02 -1.13 -6.31
N ASN A 132 3.68 0.02 -6.52
CA ASN A 132 3.21 1.33 -6.05
C ASN A 132 3.93 2.49 -6.74
N ASN A 133 3.43 3.71 -6.53
CA ASN A 133 4.02 4.93 -7.09
C ASN A 133 5.47 5.19 -6.62
N ALA A 134 5.81 4.88 -5.37
CA ALA A 134 7.17 5.06 -4.86
C ALA A 134 8.18 4.21 -5.63
N ALA A 135 7.81 2.96 -5.94
CA ALA A 135 8.63 2.07 -6.77
C ALA A 135 8.72 2.57 -8.22
N ALA A 136 7.64 3.13 -8.76
CA ALA A 136 7.64 3.72 -10.10
C ALA A 136 8.61 4.91 -10.20
N VAL A 137 8.56 5.83 -9.22
CA VAL A 137 9.47 6.99 -9.17
C VAL A 137 10.92 6.54 -9.03
N LEU A 138 11.20 5.58 -8.13
CA LEU A 138 12.55 5.04 -7.94
C LEU A 138 13.10 4.39 -9.22
N LEU A 139 12.28 3.56 -9.88
CA LEU A 139 12.65 2.88 -11.11
C LEU A 139 12.92 3.88 -12.23
N MET A 140 12.03 4.85 -12.44
CA MET A 140 12.16 5.90 -13.44
C MET A 140 13.45 6.70 -13.25
N LEU A 141 13.72 7.15 -12.02
CA LEU A 141 14.92 7.92 -11.69
C LEU A 141 16.20 7.09 -11.90
N ALA A 142 16.22 5.84 -11.41
CA ALA A 142 17.38 4.96 -11.55
C ALA A 142 17.69 4.63 -13.03
N ALA A 143 16.65 4.42 -13.84
CA ALA A 143 16.82 4.09 -15.24
C ALA A 143 17.28 5.28 -16.10
N THR A 144 16.85 6.51 -15.78
CA THR A 144 17.05 7.67 -16.66
C THR A 144 18.09 8.67 -16.15
N ALA A 145 18.36 8.71 -14.85
CA ALA A 145 19.15 9.79 -14.23
C ALA A 145 20.22 9.32 -13.24
N SER A 146 20.48 8.02 -13.10
CA SER A 146 21.53 7.53 -12.20
C SER A 146 22.91 8.15 -12.53
N GLY A 147 23.60 8.68 -11.52
CA GLY A 147 24.85 9.38 -11.65
C GLY A 147 24.78 10.82 -12.16
N ARG A 148 23.58 11.30 -12.54
CA ARG A 148 23.37 12.61 -13.15
C ARG A 148 22.41 13.48 -12.33
N GLU A 149 22.27 14.74 -12.74
CA GLU A 149 21.41 15.71 -12.06
C GLU A 149 19.95 15.60 -12.46
N VAL A 150 19.09 15.73 -11.44
CA VAL A 150 17.64 15.89 -11.59
C VAL A 150 17.25 17.25 -11.02
N VAL A 151 16.78 18.14 -11.90
CA VAL A 151 16.38 19.51 -11.54
C VAL A 151 14.92 19.49 -11.07
N VAL A 152 14.65 20.00 -9.87
CA VAL A 152 13.30 20.04 -9.30
C VAL A 152 13.09 21.36 -8.53
N SER A 153 11.85 21.86 -8.52
CA SER A 153 11.50 23.05 -7.72
C SER A 153 11.61 22.77 -6.23
N ARG A 154 12.23 23.69 -5.49
CA ARG A 154 12.29 23.62 -4.01
C ARG A 154 10.90 23.55 -3.36
N GLY A 155 9.91 24.22 -3.94
CA GLY A 155 8.51 24.15 -3.47
C GLY A 155 7.82 22.81 -3.72
N GLU A 156 8.46 21.89 -4.46
CA GLU A 156 7.94 20.57 -4.81
C GLU A 156 8.66 19.41 -4.11
N LEU A 157 9.53 19.70 -3.15
CA LEU A 157 10.23 18.70 -2.32
C LEU A 157 9.27 18.18 -1.24
N VAL A 158 8.39 17.29 -1.65
CA VAL A 158 7.30 16.77 -0.82
C VAL A 158 7.75 15.61 0.04
N GLU A 159 7.13 15.49 1.24
CA GLU A 159 7.10 14.28 2.04
C GLU A 159 5.67 13.73 2.07
N ILE A 160 5.47 12.46 1.72
CA ILE A 160 4.17 11.79 1.67
C ILE A 160 4.22 10.49 2.46
N GLY A 161 3.13 10.18 3.20
CA GLY A 161 2.91 8.88 3.80
C GLY A 161 3.93 8.46 4.86
N GLY A 162 4.47 9.42 5.60
CA GLY A 162 5.28 9.18 6.81
C GLY A 162 6.78 8.99 6.60
N ALA A 163 7.27 8.77 5.39
CA ALA A 163 8.71 8.66 5.13
C ALA A 163 9.14 8.77 3.66
N PHE A 164 8.20 8.92 2.71
CA PHE A 164 8.54 9.09 1.30
C PHE A 164 8.92 10.55 1.03
N ARG A 165 10.21 10.83 0.92
CA ARG A 165 10.76 12.13 0.59
C ARG A 165 11.42 12.10 -0.78
N ILE A 166 11.10 13.04 -1.64
CA ILE A 166 11.69 13.13 -2.98
C ILE A 166 13.21 13.16 -2.96
N PRO A 167 13.89 13.96 -2.09
CA PRO A 167 15.36 13.95 -2.01
C PRO A 167 15.95 12.59 -1.63
N ASP A 168 15.29 11.84 -0.74
CA ASP A 168 15.77 10.53 -0.30
C ASP A 168 15.63 9.49 -1.40
N VAL A 169 14.52 9.51 -2.15
CA VAL A 169 14.30 8.64 -3.31
C VAL A 169 15.30 8.92 -4.42
N MET A 170 15.59 10.19 -4.71
CA MET A 170 16.62 10.58 -5.67
C MET A 170 18.01 10.05 -5.27
N ARG A 171 18.37 10.17 -3.99
CA ARG A 171 19.63 9.63 -3.47
C ARG A 171 19.71 8.11 -3.60
N GLN A 172 18.62 7.39 -3.28
CA GLN A 172 18.54 5.94 -3.44
C GLN A 172 18.64 5.50 -4.91
N ALA A 173 18.11 6.30 -5.83
CA ALA A 173 18.22 6.08 -7.27
C ALA A 173 19.62 6.41 -7.83
N GLY A 174 20.52 6.93 -7.00
CA GLY A 174 21.86 7.37 -7.43
C GLY A 174 21.89 8.71 -8.17
N CYS A 175 20.81 9.50 -8.08
CA CYS A 175 20.70 10.81 -8.72
C CYS A 175 21.31 11.93 -7.86
N GLN A 176 21.70 13.00 -8.50
CA GLN A 176 22.13 14.25 -7.86
C GLN A 176 20.96 15.24 -7.89
N LEU A 177 20.49 15.63 -6.70
CA LEU A 177 19.41 16.62 -6.58
C LEU A 177 19.94 18.02 -6.92
N HIS A 178 19.28 18.69 -7.87
CA HIS A 178 19.52 20.09 -8.20
C HIS A 178 18.24 20.90 -7.97
N GLU A 179 18.20 21.62 -6.84
CA GLU A 179 17.04 22.43 -6.47
C GLU A 179 17.03 23.77 -7.17
N VAL A 180 15.86 24.20 -7.68
CA VAL A 180 15.67 25.50 -8.30
C VAL A 180 14.53 26.29 -7.66
N GLY A 181 14.60 27.61 -7.80
CA GLY A 181 13.60 28.52 -7.25
C GLY A 181 13.62 28.60 -5.74
N THR A 182 12.46 28.91 -5.16
CA THR A 182 12.25 29.05 -3.71
C THR A 182 11.04 28.23 -3.28
N THR A 183 10.77 28.17 -1.98
CA THR A 183 9.65 27.38 -1.42
C THR A 183 8.28 27.78 -1.95
N ASN A 184 8.09 29.06 -2.27
CA ASN A 184 6.81 29.61 -2.72
C ASN A 184 6.79 30.09 -4.17
N ARG A 185 7.97 30.21 -4.82
CA ARG A 185 8.05 30.71 -6.21
C ARG A 185 9.17 30.05 -6.98
N THR A 186 8.81 29.52 -8.15
CA THR A 186 9.73 29.02 -9.13
C THR A 186 9.33 29.54 -10.52
N HIS A 187 10.27 29.90 -11.33
CA HIS A 187 10.04 30.44 -12.66
C HIS A 187 10.74 29.58 -13.72
N ALA A 188 10.24 29.60 -14.96
CA ALA A 188 10.87 28.89 -16.07
C ALA A 188 12.34 29.27 -16.30
N LYS A 189 12.72 30.50 -15.93
CA LYS A 189 14.13 30.95 -15.99
C LYS A 189 15.03 30.16 -15.03
N ASP A 190 14.51 29.77 -13.87
CA ASP A 190 15.29 29.05 -12.85
C ASP A 190 15.68 27.66 -13.37
N TYR A 191 14.74 26.97 -14.03
CA TYR A 191 15.03 25.71 -14.74
C TYR A 191 16.02 25.90 -15.90
N ARG A 192 15.82 26.93 -16.76
CA ARG A 192 16.73 27.17 -17.89
C ARG A 192 18.17 27.44 -17.44
N GLN A 193 18.37 28.13 -16.32
CA GLN A 193 19.69 28.45 -15.78
C GLN A 193 20.35 27.23 -15.10
N ALA A 194 19.55 26.27 -14.64
CA ALA A 194 20.04 25.06 -13.99
C ALA A 194 20.45 23.95 -14.97
N VAL A 195 19.93 23.98 -16.19
CA VAL A 195 20.25 22.95 -17.21
C VAL A 195 21.72 23.08 -17.63
N ASN A 196 22.43 21.96 -17.55
CA ASN A 196 23.83 21.80 -17.94
C ASN A 196 24.06 20.38 -18.52
N ASP A 197 25.27 20.07 -18.94
CA ASP A 197 25.63 18.80 -19.58
C ASP A 197 25.40 17.58 -18.66
N ASN A 198 25.35 17.76 -17.34
CA ASN A 198 25.07 16.70 -16.38
C ASN A 198 23.57 16.54 -16.07
N THR A 199 22.72 17.44 -16.54
CA THR A 199 21.28 17.37 -16.31
C THR A 199 20.66 16.21 -17.11
N ALA A 200 20.01 15.27 -16.42
CA ALA A 200 19.28 14.17 -17.02
C ALA A 200 17.79 14.43 -17.12
N LEU A 201 17.19 15.05 -16.08
CA LEU A 201 15.76 15.24 -15.97
C LEU A 201 15.40 16.62 -15.43
N LEU A 202 14.26 17.14 -15.89
CA LEU A 202 13.50 18.19 -15.21
C LEU A 202 12.26 17.51 -14.58
N MET A 203 12.19 17.50 -13.26
CA MET A 203 11.14 16.80 -12.54
C MET A 203 10.07 17.76 -12.04
N LYS A 204 8.81 17.43 -12.30
CA LYS A 204 7.62 18.08 -11.76
C LYS A 204 6.97 17.18 -10.74
N VAL A 205 6.73 17.69 -9.53
CA VAL A 205 6.06 16.95 -8.46
C VAL A 205 4.79 17.68 -8.05
N HIS A 206 3.66 16.96 -8.06
CA HIS A 206 2.38 17.52 -7.64
C HIS A 206 2.29 17.61 -6.10
N THR A 207 1.91 18.79 -5.60
CA THR A 207 1.72 19.05 -4.16
C THR A 207 0.36 18.52 -3.68
N SER A 208 0.20 17.20 -3.59
CA SER A 208 -1.09 16.54 -3.35
C SER A 208 -1.57 16.59 -1.90
N ASN A 209 -0.68 16.85 -0.94
CA ASN A 209 -0.96 16.76 0.50
C ASN A 209 -0.71 18.05 1.28
N TYR A 210 -0.38 19.14 0.59
CA TYR A 210 -0.24 20.48 1.17
C TYR A 210 -0.58 21.55 0.14
N SER A 211 -0.88 22.76 0.62
CA SER A 211 -1.06 23.96 -0.20
C SER A 211 -0.04 25.03 0.21
N ILE A 212 0.39 25.84 -0.76
CA ILE A 212 1.22 27.01 -0.51
C ILE A 212 0.34 28.23 -0.79
N GLU A 213 0.05 29.02 0.24
CA GLU A 213 -0.86 30.17 0.15
C GLU A 213 -0.09 31.49 0.19
N GLY A 214 -0.76 32.58 -0.27
CA GLY A 214 -0.23 33.93 -0.26
C GLY A 214 0.50 34.27 -1.57
N PHE A 215 1.70 34.84 -1.49
CA PHE A 215 2.48 35.29 -2.63
C PHE A 215 3.22 34.12 -3.31
N THR A 216 2.50 33.35 -4.14
CA THR A 216 2.98 32.09 -4.71
C THR A 216 3.01 32.14 -6.23
N LYS A 217 3.90 31.32 -6.85
CA LYS A 217 3.86 30.98 -8.28
C LYS A 217 4.59 29.67 -8.51
N ALA A 218 3.91 28.73 -9.16
CA ALA A 218 4.50 27.49 -9.69
C ALA A 218 4.68 27.61 -11.22
N VAL A 219 5.58 26.81 -11.78
CA VAL A 219 5.79 26.64 -13.22
C VAL A 219 4.96 25.46 -13.71
#